data_e18355f9edc9e8f17f236b8ab4c2e495
#
_entry.id   e18355f9edc9e8f17f236b8ab4c2e495
#
_cell.length_a   1.000
_cell.length_b   1.000
_cell.length_c   1.000
_cell.angle_alpha   90.00
_cell.angle_beta   90.00
_cell.angle_gamma   90.00
#
_symmetry.space_group_name_H-M   'P 1'
#
loop_
_entity.id
_entity.type
_entity.pdbx_description
1 polymer ?
#
loop_
_entity_poly.entity_id
_entity_poly.type
_entity_poly.pdbx_seq_one_letter_code
_entity_poly.pdbx_strand_id
1 'polypeptide(L)'
;MHRRLLPFVFFASVLLVLTSSARPSFSEPAAAAITVTAKLVEVPSKPPPDDLYDYAFVMRYEVIGGPLDKQSILVAHYKPLQPRSKIKGKMKEFVGGKLKSFTQGDTHKLKLDPDLKKIWKGALIDDFSATDRKSVRYWCLEADPA
;
A
#
# COMPACT_ATOMS: atom_id res chain seq x y z
N MET A 1 27.52 -27.92 83.55
CA MET A 1 28.06 -27.79 82.17
C MET A 1 26.92 -27.63 81.19
N HIS A 2 26.60 -26.42 80.80
CA HIS A 2 25.55 -26.15 79.83
C HIS A 2 26.19 -25.67 78.56
N ARG A 3 26.19 -26.49 77.53
CA ARG A 3 26.51 -26.07 76.14
C ARG A 3 25.26 -25.45 75.48
N ARG A 4 25.32 -24.20 75.30
CA ARG A 4 24.30 -23.48 74.47
C ARG A 4 24.72 -23.65 73.05
N LEU A 5 23.87 -24.32 72.24
CA LEU A 5 23.92 -24.35 70.79
C LEU A 5 23.22 -23.10 70.23
N LEU A 6 23.95 -22.28 69.49
CA LEU A 6 23.39 -21.18 68.73
C LEU A 6 22.83 -21.72 67.39
N PRO A 7 21.66 -21.30 66.97
CA PRO A 7 21.17 -21.64 65.64
C PRO A 7 21.79 -20.72 64.60
N PHE A 8 22.40 -21.32 63.61
CA PHE A 8 22.81 -20.63 62.36
C PHE A 8 21.59 -20.26 61.58
N VAL A 9 21.38 -18.94 61.42
CA VAL A 9 20.38 -18.42 60.52
C VAL A 9 21.00 -18.32 59.15
N PHE A 10 20.59 -19.20 58.26
CA PHE A 10 20.91 -19.09 56.83
C PHE A 10 20.02 -18.00 56.18
N PHE A 11 20.60 -16.87 55.85
CA PHE A 11 19.97 -15.90 54.95
C PHE A 11 20.12 -16.41 53.53
N ALA A 12 19.06 -16.96 52.99
CA ALA A 12 18.97 -17.26 51.56
C ALA A 12 18.64 -15.96 50.81
N SER A 13 19.66 -15.36 50.20
CA SER A 13 19.46 -14.23 49.26
C SER A 13 18.84 -14.76 47.99
N VAL A 14 17.56 -14.51 47.80
CA VAL A 14 16.88 -14.76 46.54
C VAL A 14 17.26 -13.65 45.57
N LEU A 15 18.16 -13.96 44.64
CA LEU A 15 18.51 -13.08 43.53
C LEU A 15 17.38 -13.15 42.47
N LEU A 16 16.52 -12.16 42.48
CA LEU A 16 15.46 -12.03 41.47
C LEU A 16 16.10 -11.57 40.13
N VAL A 17 16.38 -12.51 39.26
CA VAL A 17 16.84 -12.19 37.90
C VAL A 17 15.62 -11.76 37.08
N LEU A 18 15.48 -10.46 36.90
CA LEU A 18 14.54 -9.86 35.93
C LEU A 18 15.06 -10.13 34.52
N THR A 19 14.64 -11.23 33.92
CA THR A 19 14.84 -11.47 32.48
C THR A 19 13.92 -10.54 31.71
N SER A 20 14.46 -9.44 31.23
CA SER A 20 13.82 -8.56 30.29
C SER A 20 13.69 -9.31 28.96
N SER A 21 12.52 -9.88 28.71
CA SER A 21 12.20 -10.48 27.41
C SER A 21 12.02 -9.35 26.40
N ALA A 22 13.09 -8.97 25.72
CA ALA A 22 13.01 -8.15 24.54
C ALA A 22 12.24 -8.95 23.47
N ARG A 23 10.97 -8.58 23.23
CA ARG A 23 10.22 -9.13 22.10
C ARG A 23 10.89 -8.64 20.84
N PRO A 24 11.29 -9.51 19.90
CA PRO A 24 11.75 -9.05 18.60
C PRO A 24 10.60 -8.29 17.95
N SER A 25 10.81 -7.03 17.67
CA SER A 25 9.91 -6.24 16.83
C SER A 25 10.05 -6.81 15.43
N PHE A 26 9.12 -7.70 15.04
CA PHE A 26 8.95 -8.02 13.63
C PHE A 26 8.41 -6.76 12.96
N SER A 27 9.27 -5.95 12.35
CA SER A 27 8.87 -5.01 11.32
C SER A 27 8.31 -5.86 10.19
N GLU A 28 7.00 -5.81 9.99
CA GLU A 28 6.39 -6.39 8.80
C GLU A 28 7.07 -5.76 7.58
N PRO A 29 7.67 -6.55 6.68
CA PRO A 29 8.32 -5.97 5.51
C PRO A 29 7.27 -5.20 4.72
N ALA A 30 7.57 -3.95 4.36
CA ALA A 30 6.71 -3.15 3.49
C ALA A 30 6.38 -4.00 2.25
N ALA A 31 5.08 -4.16 1.94
CA ALA A 31 4.66 -4.97 0.81
C ALA A 31 5.33 -4.44 -0.47
N ALA A 32 6.00 -5.32 -1.20
CA ALA A 32 6.71 -4.98 -2.42
C ALA A 32 5.72 -4.59 -3.53
N ALA A 33 6.16 -3.71 -4.46
CA ALA A 33 5.40 -3.41 -5.65
C ALA A 33 5.15 -4.67 -6.47
N ILE A 34 3.95 -4.79 -7.04
CA ILE A 34 3.54 -5.89 -7.89
C ILE A 34 3.31 -5.42 -9.33
N THR A 35 3.56 -6.29 -10.30
CA THR A 35 3.25 -6.02 -11.70
C THR A 35 2.13 -6.93 -12.14
N VAL A 36 1.07 -6.36 -12.72
CA VAL A 36 -0.09 -7.09 -13.22
C VAL A 36 -0.46 -6.62 -14.62
N THR A 37 -1.07 -7.51 -15.40
CA THR A 37 -1.83 -7.15 -16.59
C THR A 37 -3.29 -7.11 -16.20
N ALA A 38 -3.98 -6.02 -16.48
CA ALA A 38 -5.36 -5.86 -16.07
C ALA A 38 -6.18 -5.05 -17.06
N LYS A 39 -7.44 -5.43 -17.21
CA LYS A 39 -8.42 -4.72 -18.02
C LYS A 39 -9.08 -3.64 -17.19
N LEU A 40 -9.13 -2.41 -17.72
CA LEU A 40 -9.87 -1.30 -17.11
C LEU A 40 -11.38 -1.55 -17.33
N VAL A 41 -12.07 -1.96 -16.28
CA VAL A 41 -13.48 -2.34 -16.38
C VAL A 41 -14.44 -1.22 -16.00
N GLU A 42 -14.00 -0.27 -15.18
CA GLU A 42 -14.86 0.83 -14.75
C GLU A 42 -14.08 2.10 -14.45
N VAL A 43 -14.47 3.17 -15.15
CA VAL A 43 -14.14 4.55 -14.82
C VAL A 43 -15.44 5.17 -14.28
N PRO A 44 -15.55 5.35 -12.93
CA PRO A 44 -16.85 5.57 -12.29
C PRO A 44 -17.47 6.94 -12.60
N SER A 45 -16.63 7.93 -12.95
CA SER A 45 -17.06 9.27 -13.30
C SER A 45 -16.01 9.94 -14.19
N LYS A 46 -16.30 11.14 -14.67
CA LYS A 46 -15.33 11.92 -15.44
C LYS A 46 -14.30 12.54 -14.50
N PRO A 47 -12.99 12.31 -14.73
CA PRO A 47 -11.96 12.98 -13.96
C PRO A 47 -12.05 14.50 -14.09
N PRO A 48 -11.72 15.27 -13.04
CA PRO A 48 -11.65 16.72 -13.11
C PRO A 48 -10.59 17.19 -14.11
N PRO A 49 -10.73 18.40 -14.69
CA PRO A 49 -9.67 19.01 -15.48
C PRO A 49 -8.37 19.13 -14.68
N ASP A 50 -7.23 18.91 -15.34
CA ASP A 50 -5.91 18.86 -14.69
C ASP A 50 -5.43 20.21 -14.14
N ASP A 51 -6.02 21.31 -14.57
CA ASP A 51 -5.68 22.67 -14.15
C ASP A 51 -6.37 23.12 -12.86
N LEU A 52 -7.33 22.34 -12.33
CA LEU A 52 -8.04 22.70 -11.11
C LEU A 52 -7.20 22.47 -9.85
N TYR A 53 -6.68 21.27 -9.69
CA TYR A 53 -5.86 20.87 -8.53
C TYR A 53 -5.19 19.52 -8.76
N ASP A 54 -4.22 19.20 -7.92
CA ASP A 54 -3.59 17.88 -7.93
C ASP A 54 -4.48 16.85 -7.24
N TYR A 55 -4.74 15.75 -7.91
CA TYR A 55 -5.60 14.68 -7.41
C TYR A 55 -5.14 13.31 -7.90
N ALA A 56 -5.56 12.28 -7.18
CA ALA A 56 -5.55 10.89 -7.65
C ALA A 56 -6.99 10.40 -7.83
N PHE A 57 -7.21 9.52 -8.79
CA PHE A 57 -8.52 9.04 -9.22
C PHE A 57 -8.54 7.52 -9.23
N VAL A 58 -9.48 6.92 -8.51
CA VAL A 58 -9.59 5.46 -8.38
C VAL A 58 -10.43 4.88 -9.52
N MET A 59 -9.87 3.86 -10.17
CA MET A 59 -10.51 3.09 -11.23
C MET A 59 -10.53 1.61 -10.86
N ARG A 60 -11.48 0.84 -11.40
CA ARG A 60 -11.58 -0.59 -11.20
C ARG A 60 -11.01 -1.36 -12.39
N TYR A 61 -10.21 -2.36 -12.07
CA TYR A 61 -9.60 -3.27 -13.03
C TYR A 61 -9.95 -4.73 -12.71
N GLU A 62 -9.96 -5.57 -13.73
CA GLU A 62 -9.95 -7.01 -13.60
C GLU A 62 -8.59 -7.55 -14.03
N VAL A 63 -7.91 -8.28 -13.14
CA VAL A 63 -6.58 -8.81 -13.40
C VAL A 63 -6.65 -10.00 -14.34
N ILE A 64 -5.71 -10.04 -15.28
CA ILE A 64 -5.59 -11.11 -16.30
C ILE A 64 -4.29 -11.86 -16.06
N GLY A 65 -4.41 -13.12 -15.66
CA GLY A 65 -3.27 -14.00 -15.39
C GLY A 65 -2.60 -13.74 -14.03
N GLY A 66 -1.61 -14.59 -13.72
CA GLY A 66 -0.85 -14.51 -12.49
C GLY A 66 -1.64 -14.88 -11.22
N PRO A 67 -1.07 -14.60 -10.03
CA PRO A 67 -1.68 -14.98 -8.73
C PRO A 67 -3.01 -14.28 -8.45
N LEU A 68 -3.25 -13.11 -9.05
CA LEU A 68 -4.48 -12.33 -8.86
C LEU A 68 -5.48 -12.50 -10.02
N ASP A 69 -5.28 -13.49 -10.90
CA ASP A 69 -6.13 -13.70 -12.07
C ASP A 69 -7.62 -13.64 -11.75
N LYS A 70 -8.37 -12.89 -12.57
CA LYS A 70 -9.82 -12.65 -12.45
C LYS A 70 -10.25 -11.86 -11.21
N GLN A 71 -9.33 -11.41 -10.36
CA GLN A 71 -9.68 -10.55 -9.24
C GLN A 71 -9.95 -9.12 -9.70
N SER A 72 -10.95 -8.51 -9.07
CA SER A 72 -11.23 -7.08 -9.20
C SER A 72 -10.35 -6.32 -8.24
N ILE A 73 -9.63 -5.32 -8.74
CA ILE A 73 -8.76 -4.45 -7.94
C ILE A 73 -9.11 -2.99 -8.18
N LEU A 74 -8.84 -2.16 -7.17
CA LEU A 74 -8.99 -0.71 -7.23
C LEU A 74 -7.62 -0.05 -7.32
N VAL A 75 -7.43 0.80 -8.30
CA VAL A 75 -6.15 1.44 -8.59
C VAL A 75 -6.31 2.95 -8.69
N ALA A 76 -5.52 3.67 -7.91
CA ALA A 76 -5.45 5.12 -7.96
C ALA A 76 -4.41 5.59 -8.97
N HIS A 77 -4.82 6.49 -9.85
CA HIS A 77 -3.98 7.12 -10.86
C HIS A 77 -3.87 8.62 -10.62
N TYR A 78 -2.66 9.13 -10.53
CA TYR A 78 -2.41 10.56 -10.45
C TYR A 78 -2.74 11.23 -11.79
N LYS A 79 -3.59 12.25 -11.77
CA LYS A 79 -3.98 13.04 -12.96
C LYS A 79 -4.16 12.19 -14.23
N PRO A 80 -5.19 11.35 -14.32
CA PRO A 80 -5.29 10.35 -15.38
C PRO A 80 -5.54 10.94 -16.77
N LEU A 81 -5.91 12.21 -16.87
CA LEU A 81 -6.07 12.90 -18.17
C LEU A 81 -4.75 13.23 -18.84
N GLN A 82 -3.62 13.20 -18.10
CA GLN A 82 -2.30 13.45 -18.68
C GLN A 82 -1.64 12.13 -19.14
N PRO A 83 -0.94 12.13 -20.28
CA PRO A 83 -0.03 11.06 -20.63
C PRO A 83 1.01 10.85 -19.51
N ARG A 84 1.33 9.60 -19.20
CA ARG A 84 2.27 9.27 -18.11
C ARG A 84 3.64 9.92 -18.30
N SER A 85 4.10 10.06 -19.54
CA SER A 85 5.36 10.74 -19.88
C SER A 85 5.37 12.26 -19.64
N LYS A 86 4.20 12.87 -19.41
CA LYS A 86 4.07 14.32 -19.18
C LYS A 86 4.00 14.71 -17.72
N ILE A 87 3.98 13.76 -16.81
CA ILE A 87 4.00 14.02 -15.37
C ILE A 87 5.33 14.67 -14.98
N LYS A 88 5.25 15.77 -14.24
CA LYS A 88 6.41 16.60 -13.84
C LYS A 88 6.49 16.77 -12.32
N GLY A 89 7.59 17.35 -11.85
CA GLY A 89 7.79 17.68 -10.44
C GLY A 89 8.03 16.46 -9.57
N LYS A 90 7.65 16.55 -8.31
CA LYS A 90 7.88 15.50 -7.30
C LYS A 90 7.19 14.18 -7.64
N MET A 91 6.07 14.23 -8.35
CA MET A 91 5.31 13.04 -8.71
C MET A 91 5.95 12.22 -9.82
N LYS A 92 6.93 12.74 -10.52
CA LYS A 92 7.64 12.01 -11.58
C LYS A 92 8.30 10.72 -11.07
N GLU A 93 8.70 10.67 -9.82
CA GLU A 93 9.28 9.47 -9.20
C GLU A 93 8.25 8.37 -8.95
N PHE A 94 6.98 8.76 -8.79
CA PHE A 94 5.89 7.86 -8.38
C PHE A 94 4.88 7.59 -9.48
N VAL A 95 5.04 8.20 -10.65
CA VAL A 95 4.12 8.08 -11.77
C VAL A 95 4.89 7.97 -13.05
N GLY A 96 4.87 6.81 -13.67
CA GLY A 96 5.62 6.52 -14.88
C GLY A 96 4.84 5.67 -15.87
N GLY A 97 5.56 5.24 -16.90
CA GLY A 97 5.03 4.41 -17.98
C GLY A 97 4.79 5.17 -19.28
N LYS A 98 4.25 4.46 -20.25
CA LYS A 98 4.05 4.97 -21.63
C LYS A 98 2.58 5.19 -21.98
N LEU A 99 1.64 4.88 -21.08
CA LEU A 99 0.24 5.03 -21.35
C LEU A 99 -0.11 6.51 -21.56
N LYS A 100 -0.86 6.80 -22.63
CA LYS A 100 -1.25 8.17 -22.98
C LYS A 100 -2.61 8.56 -22.42
N SER A 101 -3.52 7.62 -22.31
CA SER A 101 -4.87 7.83 -21.83
C SER A 101 -5.44 6.56 -21.19
N PHE A 102 -6.44 6.73 -20.33
CA PHE A 102 -7.15 5.63 -19.68
C PHE A 102 -8.53 5.52 -20.31
N THR A 103 -8.75 4.46 -21.08
CA THR A 103 -10.02 4.18 -21.76
C THR A 103 -10.62 2.90 -21.22
N GLN A 104 -11.87 2.94 -20.76
CA GLN A 104 -12.58 1.76 -20.27
C GLN A 104 -12.63 0.69 -21.37
N GLY A 105 -12.31 -0.55 -20.99
CA GLY A 105 -12.21 -1.67 -21.90
C GLY A 105 -10.78 -2.00 -22.33
N ASP A 106 -9.85 -1.08 -22.22
CA ASP A 106 -8.45 -1.32 -22.57
C ASP A 106 -7.73 -2.16 -21.51
N THR A 107 -6.75 -2.90 -21.97
CA THR A 107 -5.86 -3.69 -21.11
C THR A 107 -4.53 -2.98 -20.94
N HIS A 108 -4.08 -2.89 -19.70
CA HIS A 108 -2.84 -2.21 -19.32
C HIS A 108 -1.91 -3.14 -18.56
N LYS A 109 -0.62 -2.89 -18.67
CA LYS A 109 0.39 -3.45 -17.77
C LYS A 109 0.67 -2.42 -16.68
N LEU A 110 0.43 -2.81 -15.44
CA LEU A 110 0.50 -1.90 -14.29
C LEU A 110 1.53 -2.38 -13.29
N LYS A 111 2.33 -1.44 -12.79
CA LYS A 111 3.16 -1.64 -11.60
C LYS A 111 2.49 -0.93 -10.44
N LEU A 112 2.14 -1.67 -9.41
CA LEU A 112 1.28 -1.23 -8.33
C LEU A 112 2.00 -1.29 -6.99
N ASP A 113 1.82 -0.26 -6.17
CA ASP A 113 2.20 -0.26 -4.77
C ASP A 113 0.93 -0.44 -3.91
N PRO A 114 0.88 -1.42 -3.00
CA PRO A 114 -0.29 -1.64 -2.15
C PRO A 114 -0.47 -0.58 -1.06
N ASP A 115 0.54 0.25 -0.81
CA ASP A 115 0.51 1.31 0.20
C ASP A 115 0.34 2.70 -0.43
N LEU A 116 -0.88 2.98 -0.88
CA LEU A 116 -1.23 4.27 -1.48
C LEU A 116 -0.92 5.45 -0.54
N LYS A 117 -1.20 5.32 0.75
CA LYS A 117 -1.05 6.41 1.73
C LYS A 117 0.41 6.81 1.98
N LYS A 118 1.33 5.91 1.72
CA LYS A 118 2.77 6.19 1.78
C LYS A 118 3.20 7.17 0.69
N ILE A 119 2.57 7.08 -0.48
CA ILE A 119 2.94 7.86 -1.67
C ILE A 119 2.07 9.11 -1.81
N TRP A 120 0.76 8.98 -1.61
CA TRP A 120 -0.19 10.04 -1.87
C TRP A 120 -0.99 10.42 -0.62
N LYS A 121 -0.93 11.70 -0.26
CA LYS A 121 -1.64 12.29 0.87
C LYS A 121 -2.56 13.45 0.47
N GLY A 122 -2.66 13.72 -0.83
CA GLY A 122 -3.50 14.77 -1.38
C GLY A 122 -4.94 14.32 -1.63
N ALA A 123 -5.64 15.07 -2.47
CA ALA A 123 -7.02 14.76 -2.84
C ALA A 123 -7.12 13.40 -3.54
N LEU A 124 -8.00 12.54 -3.05
CA LEU A 124 -8.32 11.23 -3.63
C LEU A 124 -9.79 11.19 -4.01
N ILE A 125 -10.06 11.03 -5.29
CA ILE A 125 -11.41 10.80 -5.79
C ILE A 125 -11.65 9.30 -5.87
N ASP A 126 -12.45 8.80 -4.95
CA ASP A 126 -12.75 7.38 -4.79
C ASP A 126 -14.26 7.16 -4.71
N ASP A 127 -14.87 7.02 -5.87
CA ASP A 127 -16.33 6.81 -5.98
C ASP A 127 -16.76 5.40 -5.51
N PHE A 128 -15.80 4.50 -5.27
CA PHE A 128 -16.07 3.18 -4.73
C PHE A 128 -16.14 3.15 -3.19
N SER A 129 -15.75 4.22 -2.52
CA SER A 129 -15.65 4.26 -1.05
C SER A 129 -17.00 4.05 -0.35
N ALA A 130 -18.11 4.38 -0.99
CA ALA A 130 -19.46 4.17 -0.44
C ALA A 130 -19.88 2.70 -0.43
N THR A 131 -19.41 1.89 -1.40
CA THR A 131 -19.80 0.49 -1.60
C THR A 131 -18.72 -0.49 -1.20
N ASP A 132 -17.46 -0.09 -1.24
CA ASP A 132 -16.31 -0.93 -0.93
C ASP A 132 -15.27 -0.15 -0.13
N ARG A 133 -15.28 -0.31 1.20
CA ARG A 133 -14.32 0.31 2.11
C ARG A 133 -13.16 -0.61 2.47
N LYS A 134 -13.23 -1.89 2.13
CA LYS A 134 -12.29 -2.92 2.60
C LYS A 134 -11.20 -3.24 1.60
N SER A 135 -11.49 -3.17 0.30
CA SER A 135 -10.51 -3.47 -0.74
C SER A 135 -9.33 -2.51 -0.70
N VAL A 136 -8.15 -3.05 -0.93
CA VAL A 136 -6.91 -2.27 -1.04
C VAL A 136 -7.05 -1.30 -2.21
N ARG A 137 -6.63 -0.04 -2.00
CA ARG A 137 -6.43 0.93 -3.07
C ARG A 137 -4.96 0.91 -3.41
N TYR A 138 -4.63 0.36 -4.56
CA TYR A 138 -3.26 0.36 -5.07
C TYR A 138 -2.92 1.73 -5.63
N TRP A 139 -1.66 2.13 -5.47
CA TRP A 139 -1.10 3.24 -6.21
C TRP A 139 -0.47 2.73 -7.50
N CYS A 140 -0.76 3.36 -8.62
CA CYS A 140 -0.14 3.02 -9.89
C CYS A 140 1.20 3.75 -10.06
N LEU A 141 2.30 3.01 -9.95
CA LEU A 141 3.64 3.53 -10.16
C LEU A 141 3.98 3.66 -11.65
N GLU A 142 3.56 2.70 -12.46
CA GLU A 142 3.76 2.69 -13.91
C GLU A 142 2.54 2.12 -14.61
N ALA A 143 2.13 2.75 -15.70
CA ALA A 143 1.07 2.27 -16.56
C ALA A 143 1.54 2.25 -18.01
N ASP A 144 1.50 1.08 -18.62
CA ASP A 144 1.88 0.85 -20.01
C ASP A 144 0.73 0.20 -20.78
N PRO A 145 0.65 0.37 -22.11
CA PRO A 145 -0.19 -0.46 -22.96
C PRO A 145 0.21 -1.93 -22.81
N ALA A 146 -0.77 -2.80 -22.78
CA ALA A 146 -0.52 -4.26 -22.74
C ALA A 146 -0.20 -4.81 -24.12
#